data_d5a28ba262503d5cd8683bc079bd8ed6
#
_entry.id   d5a28ba262503d5cd8683bc079bd8ed6
#
_cell.length_a   1.000
_cell.length_b   1.000
_cell.length_c   1.000
_cell.angle_alpha   90.00
_cell.angle_beta   90.00
_cell.angle_gamma   90.00
#
_symmetry.space_group_name_H-M   'P 1'
#
loop_
_entity.id
_entity.type
_entity.pdbx_description
1 polymer ?
#
loop_
_entity_poly.entity_id
_entity_poly.type
_entity_poly.pdbx_seq_one_letter_code
_entity_poly.pdbx_strand_id
1 'polypeptide(L)' 'MKILILNWRDIKHPRAGGAEIRLHEVYSPLAKQGHEIILYSCSFLNAPKLECLDGIEINRLGSDWTFVFQCFFN' A
#
# COMPACT_ATOMS: atom_id res chain seq x y z
N MET A 1 -11.05 10.43 7.93
CA MET A 1 -10.96 9.03 8.39
C MET A 1 -9.58 8.47 8.04
N LYS A 2 -9.05 7.60 8.87
CA LYS A 2 -7.77 6.95 8.61
C LYS A 2 -8.02 5.50 8.23
N ILE A 3 -7.56 5.11 7.04
CA ILE A 3 -7.77 3.77 6.50
C ILE A 3 -6.44 3.08 6.31
N LEU A 4 -6.27 1.91 6.91
CA LEU A 4 -5.08 1.07 6.75
C LEU A 4 -5.42 -0.09 5.83
N ILE A 5 -4.59 -0.30 4.81
CA ILE A 5 -4.80 -1.34 3.83
C ILE A 5 -3.58 -2.25 3.83
N LEU A 6 -3.82 -3.56 3.83
CA LEU A 6 -2.76 -4.55 3.72
C LEU A 6 -2.96 -5.32 2.43
N ASN A 7 -1.96 -5.28 1.54
CA ASN A 7 -2.02 -6.00 0.28
C ASN A 7 -0.62 -6.47 -0.09
N TRP A 8 -0.52 -7.60 -0.81
CA TRP A 8 0.77 -8.13 -1.23
C TRP A 8 1.56 -7.14 -2.06
N ARG A 9 0.88 -6.44 -2.95
CA ARG A 9 1.53 -5.59 -3.94
C ARG A 9 0.88 -4.22 -3.96
N ASP A 10 1.66 -3.21 -4.27
CA ASP A 10 1.13 -1.91 -4.61
C ASP A 10 1.04 -1.78 -6.14
N ILE A 11 0.47 -0.68 -6.61
CA ILE A 11 0.22 -0.51 -8.04
C ILE A 11 1.51 -0.42 -8.86
N LYS A 12 2.63 -0.06 -8.24
CA LYS A 12 3.92 0.02 -8.94
C LYS A 12 4.68 -1.29 -8.98
N HIS A 13 4.17 -2.33 -8.30
CA HIS A 13 4.83 -3.61 -8.30
C HIS A 13 4.87 -4.18 -9.73
N PRO A 14 5.99 -4.81 -10.17
CA PRO A 14 6.08 -5.36 -11.53
C PRO A 14 5.02 -6.39 -11.86
N ARG A 15 4.45 -7.04 -10.84
CA ARG A 15 3.39 -8.03 -11.02
C ARG A 15 2.03 -7.51 -10.60
N ALA A 16 1.87 -6.20 -10.47
CA ALA A 16 0.58 -5.63 -10.15
C ALA A 16 -0.43 -6.00 -11.23
N GLY A 17 -1.62 -6.38 -10.82
CA GLY A 17 -2.68 -6.79 -11.71
C GLY A 17 -3.97 -6.03 -11.43
N GLY A 18 -5.09 -6.60 -11.89
CA GLY A 18 -6.38 -5.97 -11.77
C GLY A 18 -6.77 -5.61 -10.34
N ALA A 19 -6.41 -6.45 -9.35
CA ALA A 19 -6.75 -6.19 -7.95
C ALA A 19 -6.04 -4.94 -7.42
N GLU A 20 -4.77 -4.77 -7.75
CA GLU A 20 -3.98 -3.63 -7.31
C GLU A 20 -4.46 -2.35 -7.97
N ILE A 21 -4.77 -2.41 -9.26
CA ILE A 21 -5.29 -1.27 -10.01
C ILE A 21 -6.65 -0.86 -9.43
N ARG A 22 -7.51 -1.81 -9.18
CA ARG A 22 -8.83 -1.53 -8.63
C ARG A 22 -8.76 -0.91 -7.23
N LEU A 23 -7.88 -1.42 -6.38
CA LEU A 23 -7.66 -0.87 -5.06
C LEU A 23 -7.24 0.60 -5.15
N HIS A 24 -6.30 0.89 -6.04
CA HIS A 24 -5.83 2.25 -6.25
C HIS A 24 -6.95 3.16 -6.76
N GLU A 25 -7.77 2.67 -7.69
CA GLU A 25 -8.89 3.44 -8.23
C GLU A 25 -9.96 3.73 -7.20
N VAL A 26 -10.17 2.83 -6.24
CA VAL A 26 -11.15 3.01 -5.18
C VAL A 26 -10.65 4.00 -4.14
N TYR A 27 -9.41 3.89 -3.72
CA TYR A 27 -8.90 4.64 -2.58
C TYR A 27 -8.26 5.97 -2.92
N SER A 28 -7.76 6.17 -4.14
CA SER A 28 -7.16 7.46 -4.48
C SER A 28 -8.17 8.63 -4.45
N PRO A 29 -9.42 8.46 -4.90
CA PRO A 29 -10.41 9.54 -4.72
C PRO A 29 -10.69 9.86 -3.25
N LEU A 30 -10.71 8.83 -2.38
CA LEU A 30 -10.91 9.05 -0.95
C LEU A 30 -9.77 9.85 -0.35
N ALA A 31 -8.53 9.57 -0.77
CA ALA A 31 -7.38 10.34 -0.31
C ALA A 31 -7.51 11.81 -0.72
N LYS A 32 -8.00 12.08 -1.92
CA LYS A 32 -8.23 13.43 -2.40
C LYS A 32 -9.34 14.15 -1.64
N GLN A 33 -10.25 13.40 -1.02
CA GLN A 33 -11.31 13.97 -0.20
C GLN A 33 -10.86 14.28 1.23
N GLY A 34 -9.59 14.06 1.55
CA GLY A 34 -9.06 14.36 2.86
C GLY A 34 -8.93 13.16 3.79
N HIS A 35 -9.28 11.97 3.35
CA HIS A 35 -9.06 10.76 4.15
C HIS A 35 -7.59 10.35 4.10
N GLU A 36 -7.09 9.86 5.21
CA GLU A 36 -5.71 9.37 5.30
C GLU A 36 -5.70 7.90 4.89
N ILE A 37 -5.05 7.60 3.76
CA ILE A 37 -4.97 6.24 3.24
C ILE A 37 -3.54 5.76 3.34
N ILE A 38 -3.32 4.67 4.07
CA ILE A 38 -2.00 4.09 4.25
C ILE A 38 -2.04 2.64 3.76
N LEU A 39 -1.19 2.33 2.80
CA LEU A 39 -1.09 0.99 2.24
C LEU A 39 0.23 0.36 2.67
N TYR A 40 0.15 -0.84 3.24
CA TYR A 40 1.32 -1.66 3.55
C TYR A 40 1.41 -2.77 2.51
N SER A 41 2.53 -2.86 1.83
CA SER A 41 2.74 -3.86 0.79
C SER A 41 4.16 -4.40 0.84
N CYS A 42 4.44 -5.42 0.04
CA CYS A 42 5.79 -5.96 -0.07
C CYS A 42 6.67 -5.06 -0.91
N SER A 43 7.94 -4.99 -0.53
CA SER A 43 8.93 -4.28 -1.31
C SER A 43 9.25 -5.04 -2.61
N PHE A 44 9.74 -4.33 -3.61
CA PHE A 44 10.26 -4.93 -4.83
C PHE A 44 11.56 -4.24 -5.21
N LEU A 45 12.25 -4.78 -6.20
CA LEU A 45 13.59 -4.31 -6.57
C LEU A 45 13.58 -2.82 -6.89
N ASN A 46 14.48 -2.08 -6.22
CA ASN A 46 14.65 -0.64 -6.38
C ASN A 46 13.46 0.20 -5.93
N ALA A 47 12.51 -0.39 -5.19
CA ALA A 47 11.38 0.37 -4.68
C ALA A 47 11.77 1.16 -3.42
N PRO A 48 11.37 2.43 -3.30
CA PRO A 48 11.54 3.14 -2.04
C PRO A 48 10.66 2.54 -0.96
N LYS A 49 11.13 2.61 0.28
CA LYS A 49 10.37 2.07 1.41
C LYS A 49 9.09 2.85 1.68
N LEU A 50 9.12 4.13 1.40
CA LEU A 50 7.99 5.02 1.62
C LEU A 50 7.77 5.84 0.37
N GLU A 51 6.54 5.84 -0.11
CA GLU A 51 6.19 6.60 -1.30
C GLU A 51 4.75 7.08 -1.16
N CYS A 52 4.47 8.29 -1.65
CA CYS A 52 3.10 8.79 -1.71
C CYS A 52 2.68 8.86 -3.17
N LEU A 53 1.62 8.14 -3.52
CA LEU A 53 1.13 8.08 -4.88
C LEU A 53 -0.36 8.36 -4.90
N ASP A 54 -0.74 9.45 -5.57
CA ASP A 54 -2.13 9.92 -5.67
C ASP A 54 -2.79 10.07 -4.28
N GLY A 55 -2.02 10.53 -3.30
CA GLY A 55 -2.51 10.73 -1.94
C GLY A 55 -2.48 9.49 -1.06
N ILE A 56 -2.13 8.33 -1.60
CA ILE A 56 -2.00 7.10 -0.84
C ILE A 56 -0.57 6.96 -0.35
N GLU A 57 -0.38 6.87 0.96
CA GLU A 57 0.93 6.61 1.52
C GLU A 57 1.23 5.13 1.44
N ILE A 58 2.26 4.76 0.69
CA ILE A 58 2.65 3.37 0.49
C ILE A 58 3.87 3.07 1.34
N ASN A 59 3.72 2.16 2.29
CA ASN A 59 4.82 1.67 3.11
C ASN A 59 5.21 0.27 2.61
N ARG A 60 6.39 0.17 2.03
CA ARG A 60 6.88 -1.10 1.52
C ARG A 60 7.74 -1.77 2.56
N LEU A 61 7.23 -2.84 3.11
CA LEU A 61 7.93 -3.66 4.08
C LEU A 61 8.71 -4.71 3.32
N GLY A 62 9.71 -5.31 3.92
CA GLY A 62 10.52 -6.32 3.22
C GLY A 62 9.68 -7.42 2.60
N SER A 63 10.33 -8.34 1.86
CA SER A 63 9.64 -9.46 1.21
C SER A 63 9.06 -10.47 2.21
N ASP A 64 9.29 -10.26 3.49
CA ASP A 64 8.91 -11.17 4.56
C ASP A 64 7.61 -10.72 5.21
N TRP A 65 6.60 -11.58 5.19
CA TRP A 65 5.28 -11.27 5.75
C TRP A 65 5.19 -11.38 7.26
N THR A 66 6.25 -11.80 7.93
CA THR A 66 6.28 -11.72 9.39
C THR A 66 6.04 -10.30 9.88
N PHE A 67 6.44 -9.33 9.09
CA PHE A 67 6.23 -7.93 9.40
C PHE A 67 4.74 -7.56 9.47
N VAL A 68 3.94 -8.14 8.59
CA VAL A 68 2.49 -7.92 8.59
C VAL A 68 1.89 -8.44 9.89
N PHE A 69 2.31 -9.61 10.33
CA PHE A 69 1.85 -10.15 11.61
C PHE A 69 2.25 -9.27 12.78
N GLN A 70 3.44 -8.69 12.76
CA GLN A 70 3.85 -7.77 13.81
C GLN A 70 2.96 -6.53 13.87
N CYS A 71 2.52 -6.02 12.73
CA CYS A 71 1.61 -4.89 12.68
C CYS A 71 0.26 -5.21 13.33
N PHE A 72 -0.19 -6.46 13.22
CA PHE A 72 -1.47 -6.87 13.75
C PHE A 72 -1.41 -7.31 15.22
N PHE A 73 -0.31 -7.89 15.66
CA PHE A 73 -0.25 -8.57 16.95
C PHE A 73 0.65 -7.88 17.98
N ASN A 74 1.19 -6.75 17.62
CA ASN A 74 1.87 -5.89 18.58
C ASN A 74 0.93 -4.75 19.03
#